data_63588e6d5fde423a25b1f5c1b27186f4
#
_entry.id   63588e6d5fde423a25b1f5c1b27186f4
#
_cell.length_a   1.000
_cell.length_b   1.000
_cell.length_c   1.000
_cell.angle_alpha   90.00
_cell.angle_beta   90.00
_cell.angle_gamma   90.00
#
_symmetry.space_group_name_H-M   'P 1'
#
loop_
_entity.id
_entity.type
_entity.pdbx_description
1 polymer ?
#
loop_
_entity_poly.entity_id
_entity_poly.type
_entity_poly.pdbx_seq_one_letter_code
_entity_poly.pdbx_strand_id
1 'polypeptide(L)'
;MSYLSSLTRGAACAAALLPVVLLAQDASSVYRAGQLNADQQLARGIYKELVEINTGVTTGNITTAAVAMAKRLREAGIPEADIFVGGPRPEKHNLVARIRGSRGAAAGKPLLLLAHIDVVEALKEDWSPEFDPFTFNEKDGYYYGRGTADDKAMAAIFIANVFRMKREGWVPERDVIIALTADEESGPFNGVDWLLKNHKEKVEAEWVINEGGGGTHRNGKVLFNTVQAAEKVTTNFTLQVTNKGGHSSVPRDDNAITQLADALAKVGRYRFPVHLSDITREFFAKSAAEEEPALGRAMRAIVANPRDPAALRVLSADPRYNSMLRTSCVATELKGGHATNALPQLAEANINCRIYPTETAEQVRDSLRRVIADTGVKVLIRSQRPPSPATKLLDEVMDPIRQITKEMWGDIPVIPTMSTGATDSRFFRALGVPAYGVSGLFSDPAVDARAHGRDERMRVQSFYEGQEFLYRLTKALAGAKRPVSDQ
;
A
#
# COMPACT_ATOMS: atom_id res chain seq x y z
N MET A 1 -15.01 69.76 68.72
CA MET A 1 -13.67 69.84 68.14
C MET A 1 -13.42 68.49 67.41
N SER A 2 -13.78 68.51 66.22
CA SER A 2 -13.31 68.17 64.90
C SER A 2 -11.95 67.45 64.85
N TYR A 3 -11.94 66.26 64.25
CA TYR A 3 -10.90 65.82 63.25
C TYR A 3 -11.46 64.74 62.33
N LEU A 4 -11.50 65.09 61.06
CA LEU A 4 -11.75 64.21 59.93
C LEU A 4 -10.52 63.26 59.69
N SER A 5 -10.77 62.02 59.43
CA SER A 5 -9.78 61.17 58.82
C SER A 5 -10.33 60.53 57.57
N SER A 6 -9.67 60.83 56.45
CA SER A 6 -9.93 60.38 55.07
C SER A 6 -9.62 58.92 54.88
N LEU A 7 -10.59 58.17 54.37
CA LEU A 7 -10.40 56.81 53.90
C LEU A 7 -10.07 56.81 52.38
N THR A 8 -8.85 56.51 52.03
CA THR A 8 -8.44 56.19 50.66
C THR A 8 -8.86 54.76 50.31
N ARG A 9 -9.76 54.61 49.32
CA ARG A 9 -10.11 53.32 48.74
C ARG A 9 -9.05 52.96 47.70
N GLY A 10 -8.27 51.93 47.97
CA GLY A 10 -7.42 51.28 46.99
C GLY A 10 -8.25 50.33 46.09
N ALA A 11 -8.31 50.65 44.78
CA ALA A 11 -8.88 49.74 43.79
C ALA A 11 -7.89 48.66 43.45
N ALA A 12 -8.15 47.42 43.86
CA ALA A 12 -7.38 46.24 43.39
C ALA A 12 -7.91 45.84 42.02
N CYS A 13 -7.13 46.07 40.97
CA CYS A 13 -7.35 45.47 39.65
C CYS A 13 -6.98 43.99 39.72
N ALA A 14 -7.98 43.13 39.77
CA ALA A 14 -7.80 41.69 39.52
C ALA A 14 -7.64 41.47 38.01
N ALA A 15 -6.43 41.25 37.55
CA ALA A 15 -6.15 40.78 36.20
C ALA A 15 -6.59 39.31 36.09
N ALA A 16 -7.70 39.07 35.43
CA ALA A 16 -8.16 37.73 35.07
C ALA A 16 -7.21 37.17 33.97
N LEU A 17 -6.31 36.29 34.37
CA LEU A 17 -5.56 35.44 33.46
C LEU A 17 -6.52 34.42 32.83
N LEU A 18 -7.03 34.75 31.64
CA LEU A 18 -7.68 33.74 30.79
C LEU A 18 -6.64 32.71 30.35
N PRO A 19 -6.89 31.41 30.50
CA PRO A 19 -6.00 30.43 29.94
C PRO A 19 -6.04 30.57 28.42
N VAL A 20 -4.91 30.93 27.82
CA VAL A 20 -4.71 30.82 26.38
C VAL A 20 -4.65 29.31 26.11
N VAL A 21 -5.78 28.73 25.72
CA VAL A 21 -5.80 27.41 25.09
C VAL A 21 -5.05 27.60 23.79
N LEU A 22 -3.77 27.23 23.75
CA LEU A 22 -3.07 26.96 22.52
C LEU A 22 -3.81 25.81 21.86
N LEU A 23 -4.76 26.12 20.98
CA LEU A 23 -5.21 25.21 19.96
C LEU A 23 -3.94 24.86 19.18
N ALA A 24 -3.51 23.58 19.26
CA ALA A 24 -2.52 23.06 18.36
C ALA A 24 -2.96 23.43 16.95
N GLN A 25 -2.20 24.29 16.28
CA GLN A 25 -2.46 24.65 14.90
C GLN A 25 -2.40 23.33 14.11
N ASP A 26 -3.54 22.93 13.55
CA ASP A 26 -3.59 21.90 12.52
C ASP A 26 -2.56 22.28 11.45
N ALA A 27 -1.53 21.46 11.29
CA ALA A 27 -0.32 21.80 10.56
C ALA A 27 -0.52 21.89 9.04
N SER A 28 -1.72 21.64 8.49
CA SER A 28 -1.96 21.82 7.07
C SER A 28 -3.07 22.83 6.81
N SER A 29 -2.70 23.95 6.17
CA SER A 29 -3.64 24.92 5.61
C SER A 29 -4.34 24.42 4.34
N VAL A 30 -4.12 23.16 3.95
CA VAL A 30 -4.50 22.59 2.65
C VAL A 30 -6.00 22.29 2.58
N TYR A 31 -6.57 21.80 3.66
CA TYR A 31 -7.99 21.43 3.71
C TYR A 31 -8.74 22.17 4.83
N ARG A 32 -9.93 22.68 4.48
CA ARG A 32 -10.89 23.23 5.45
C ARG A 32 -12.25 22.57 5.21
N ALA A 33 -12.80 21.97 6.24
CA ALA A 33 -14.10 21.29 6.17
C ALA A 33 -15.18 22.27 5.64
N GLY A 34 -15.94 21.81 4.65
CA GLY A 34 -17.01 22.59 4.01
C GLY A 34 -16.54 23.73 3.08
N GLN A 35 -15.24 23.88 2.83
CA GLN A 35 -14.68 24.95 1.98
C GLN A 35 -13.70 24.41 0.95
N LEU A 36 -14.21 23.58 0.01
CA LEU A 36 -13.39 23.05 -1.07
C LEU A 36 -13.10 24.12 -2.11
N ASN A 37 -11.83 24.30 -2.49
CA ASN A 37 -11.45 25.11 -3.65
C ASN A 37 -11.79 24.37 -4.96
N ALA A 38 -11.60 25.04 -6.10
CA ALA A 38 -11.97 24.50 -7.41
C ALA A 38 -11.23 23.19 -7.76
N ASP A 39 -9.95 23.05 -7.38
CA ASP A 39 -9.17 21.84 -7.61
C ASP A 39 -9.64 20.68 -6.75
N GLN A 40 -9.98 20.95 -5.51
CA GLN A 40 -10.52 19.97 -4.58
C GLN A 40 -11.92 19.50 -5.00
N GLN A 41 -12.76 20.42 -5.48
CA GLN A 41 -14.07 20.07 -6.04
C GLN A 41 -13.95 19.19 -7.27
N LEU A 42 -13.01 19.51 -8.17
CA LEU A 42 -12.74 18.69 -9.34
C LEU A 42 -12.22 17.29 -8.93
N ALA A 43 -11.27 17.23 -8.02
CA ALA A 43 -10.73 15.97 -7.50
C ALA A 43 -11.83 15.09 -6.87
N ARG A 44 -12.72 15.69 -6.07
CA ARG A 44 -13.88 15.01 -5.50
C ARG A 44 -14.79 14.44 -6.58
N GLY A 45 -15.03 15.23 -7.65
CA GLY A 45 -15.86 14.79 -8.79
C GLY A 45 -15.26 13.61 -9.54
N ILE A 46 -13.97 13.62 -9.82
CA ILE A 46 -13.23 12.52 -10.46
C ILE A 46 -13.20 11.29 -9.56
N TYR A 47 -12.96 11.48 -8.26
CA TYR A 47 -12.94 10.40 -7.29
C TYR A 47 -14.30 9.72 -7.15
N LYS A 48 -15.38 10.52 -7.06
CA LYS A 48 -16.75 10.01 -7.08
C LYS A 48 -17.02 9.17 -8.33
N GLU A 49 -16.68 9.67 -9.52
CA GLU A 49 -16.85 8.96 -10.79
C GLU A 49 -16.13 7.60 -10.78
N LEU A 50 -14.88 7.55 -10.31
CA LEU A 50 -14.13 6.29 -10.22
C LEU A 50 -14.74 5.31 -9.23
N VAL A 51 -15.14 5.77 -8.04
CA VAL A 51 -15.73 4.89 -7.01
C VAL A 51 -17.06 4.29 -7.49
N GLU A 52 -17.87 5.07 -8.19
CA GLU A 52 -19.19 4.65 -8.68
C GLU A 52 -19.14 3.72 -9.91
N ILE A 53 -17.97 3.58 -10.54
CA ILE A 53 -17.75 2.55 -11.56
C ILE A 53 -17.35 1.24 -10.87
N ASN A 54 -18.16 0.19 -11.00
CA ASN A 54 -17.77 -1.14 -10.53
C ASN A 54 -16.60 -1.68 -11.38
N THR A 55 -15.46 -1.82 -10.75
CA THR A 55 -14.23 -2.38 -11.32
C THR A 55 -13.77 -3.64 -10.58
N GLY A 56 -14.70 -4.34 -9.93
CA GLY A 56 -14.45 -5.64 -9.31
C GLY A 56 -13.84 -6.63 -10.30
N VAL A 57 -12.90 -7.44 -9.84
CA VAL A 57 -12.08 -8.29 -10.70
C VAL A 57 -12.90 -9.24 -11.57
N THR A 58 -14.02 -9.76 -11.06
CA THR A 58 -14.90 -10.70 -11.76
C THR A 58 -16.24 -10.11 -12.20
N THR A 59 -16.81 -9.18 -11.42
CA THR A 59 -18.13 -8.60 -11.68
C THR A 59 -18.09 -7.25 -12.35
N GLY A 60 -16.94 -6.58 -12.36
CA GLY A 60 -16.76 -5.23 -12.86
C GLY A 60 -16.20 -5.14 -14.27
N ASN A 61 -16.10 -3.90 -14.76
CA ASN A 61 -15.49 -3.57 -16.04
C ASN A 61 -14.47 -2.43 -15.85
N ILE A 62 -13.21 -2.81 -15.80
CA ILE A 62 -12.10 -1.88 -15.57
C ILE A 62 -11.91 -0.93 -16.76
N THR A 63 -12.21 -1.40 -17.98
CA THR A 63 -12.16 -0.58 -19.20
C THR A 63 -13.06 0.64 -19.10
N THR A 64 -14.22 0.51 -18.44
CA THR A 64 -15.12 1.66 -18.24
C THR A 64 -14.45 2.78 -17.46
N ALA A 65 -13.72 2.44 -16.38
CA ALA A 65 -12.95 3.41 -15.61
C ALA A 65 -11.77 4.00 -16.41
N ALA A 66 -11.02 3.15 -17.12
CA ALA A 66 -9.91 3.59 -17.97
C ALA A 66 -10.37 4.58 -19.06
N VAL A 67 -11.49 4.31 -19.72
CA VAL A 67 -12.09 5.19 -20.76
C VAL A 67 -12.61 6.50 -20.15
N ALA A 68 -13.27 6.43 -18.97
CA ALA A 68 -13.72 7.64 -18.26
C ALA A 68 -12.54 8.55 -17.91
N MET A 69 -11.46 8.01 -17.38
CA MET A 69 -10.26 8.80 -17.04
C MET A 69 -9.51 9.30 -18.28
N ALA A 70 -9.48 8.54 -19.37
CA ALA A 70 -8.96 9.01 -20.66
C ALA A 70 -9.75 10.23 -21.17
N LYS A 71 -11.09 10.22 -21.03
CA LYS A 71 -11.93 11.37 -21.35
C LYS A 71 -11.55 12.58 -20.50
N ARG A 72 -11.37 12.42 -19.20
CA ARG A 72 -10.92 13.50 -18.30
C ARG A 72 -9.57 14.09 -18.73
N LEU A 73 -8.62 13.25 -19.15
CA LEU A 73 -7.32 13.73 -19.63
C LEU A 73 -7.42 14.52 -20.93
N ARG A 74 -8.32 14.13 -21.87
CA ARG A 74 -8.63 14.93 -23.06
C ARG A 74 -9.22 16.28 -22.67
N GLU A 75 -10.16 16.32 -21.75
CA GLU A 75 -10.74 17.56 -21.20
C GLU A 75 -9.67 18.45 -20.55
N ALA A 76 -8.63 17.86 -19.92
CA ALA A 76 -7.49 18.60 -19.40
C ALA A 76 -6.50 19.06 -20.50
N GLY A 77 -6.74 18.74 -21.76
CA GLY A 77 -5.89 19.15 -22.88
C GLY A 77 -4.66 18.26 -23.12
N ILE A 78 -4.71 17.00 -22.74
CA ILE A 78 -3.70 16.01 -23.14
C ILE A 78 -4.00 15.57 -24.58
N PRO A 79 -3.03 15.63 -25.51
CA PRO A 79 -3.23 15.22 -26.90
C PRO A 79 -3.59 13.73 -27.02
N GLU A 80 -4.44 13.39 -27.99
CA GLU A 80 -4.85 11.99 -28.23
C GLU A 80 -3.65 11.06 -28.48
N ALA A 81 -2.63 11.54 -29.16
CA ALA A 81 -1.40 10.79 -29.44
C ALA A 81 -0.61 10.41 -28.16
N ASP A 82 -0.87 11.10 -27.05
CA ASP A 82 -0.24 10.88 -25.75
C ASP A 82 -1.14 10.08 -24.79
N ILE A 83 -2.31 9.62 -25.25
CA ILE A 83 -3.24 8.79 -24.48
C ILE A 83 -3.33 7.40 -25.11
N PHE A 84 -3.17 6.38 -24.31
CA PHE A 84 -3.31 4.98 -24.71
C PHE A 84 -4.28 4.28 -23.78
N VAL A 85 -5.28 3.62 -24.35
CA VAL A 85 -6.19 2.72 -23.61
C VAL A 85 -6.11 1.36 -24.26
N GLY A 86 -5.72 0.33 -23.52
CA GLY A 86 -5.57 -1.02 -24.03
C GLY A 86 -5.22 -2.04 -22.94
N GLY A 87 -5.49 -3.29 -23.23
CA GLY A 87 -5.28 -4.36 -22.24
C GLY A 87 -5.44 -5.75 -22.84
N PRO A 88 -5.21 -6.81 -22.03
CA PRO A 88 -5.24 -8.20 -22.49
C PRO A 88 -6.66 -8.73 -22.79
N ARG A 89 -7.70 -8.05 -22.32
CA ARG A 89 -9.10 -8.42 -22.45
C ARG A 89 -9.96 -7.18 -22.65
N PRO A 90 -11.13 -7.28 -23.32
CA PRO A 90 -12.00 -6.11 -23.54
C PRO A 90 -12.43 -5.39 -22.27
N GLU A 91 -12.59 -6.11 -21.15
CA GLU A 91 -13.00 -5.56 -19.86
C GLU A 91 -11.81 -5.19 -18.94
N LYS A 92 -10.55 -5.43 -19.39
CA LYS A 92 -9.31 -5.30 -18.61
C LYS A 92 -8.31 -4.35 -19.27
N HIS A 93 -8.79 -3.17 -19.72
CA HIS A 93 -7.89 -2.18 -20.29
C HIS A 93 -7.25 -1.31 -19.22
N ASN A 94 -5.99 -0.97 -19.47
CA ASN A 94 -5.21 0.03 -18.77
C ASN A 94 -5.36 1.38 -19.47
N LEU A 95 -5.13 2.47 -18.75
CA LEU A 95 -4.91 3.80 -19.29
C LEU A 95 -3.45 4.19 -19.07
N VAL A 96 -2.78 4.65 -20.13
CA VAL A 96 -1.47 5.29 -20.01
C VAL A 96 -1.54 6.65 -20.69
N ALA A 97 -1.11 7.70 -19.99
CA ALA A 97 -1.05 9.05 -20.54
C ALA A 97 0.33 9.68 -20.30
N ARG A 98 0.82 10.43 -21.27
CA ARG A 98 2.13 11.10 -21.22
C ARG A 98 1.96 12.61 -21.24
N ILE A 99 2.49 13.26 -20.21
CA ILE A 99 2.63 14.72 -20.14
C ILE A 99 4.05 15.04 -20.60
N ARG A 100 4.18 15.67 -21.76
CA ARG A 100 5.46 15.97 -22.37
C ARG A 100 6.26 17.00 -21.60
N GLY A 101 7.51 16.68 -21.32
CA GLY A 101 8.47 17.60 -20.70
C GLY A 101 9.10 18.55 -21.69
N SER A 102 9.47 19.75 -21.24
CA SER A 102 10.10 20.79 -22.06
C SER A 102 11.48 20.39 -22.59
N ARG A 103 12.18 19.46 -21.91
CA ARG A 103 13.49 18.96 -22.31
C ARG A 103 13.45 17.53 -22.86
N GLY A 104 12.29 16.86 -22.77
CA GLY A 104 12.12 15.48 -23.26
C GLY A 104 13.21 14.54 -22.77
N ALA A 105 13.80 13.75 -23.67
CA ALA A 105 14.86 12.79 -23.36
C ALA A 105 16.13 13.41 -22.76
N ALA A 106 16.41 14.70 -23.00
CA ALA A 106 17.56 15.39 -22.44
C ALA A 106 17.44 15.60 -20.92
N ALA A 107 16.25 15.50 -20.34
CA ALA A 107 16.03 15.53 -18.89
C ALA A 107 16.15 14.15 -18.22
N GLY A 108 16.43 13.08 -18.99
CA GLY A 108 16.43 11.70 -18.53
C GLY A 108 15.13 10.94 -18.84
N LYS A 109 14.97 9.76 -18.25
CA LYS A 109 13.75 8.97 -18.41
C LYS A 109 12.57 9.62 -17.68
N PRO A 110 11.32 9.31 -18.07
CA PRO A 110 10.12 9.82 -17.43
C PRO A 110 10.01 9.50 -15.95
N LEU A 111 9.21 10.30 -15.24
CA LEU A 111 8.62 9.93 -13.95
C LEU A 111 7.31 9.17 -14.23
N LEU A 112 7.12 7.99 -13.65
CA LEU A 112 5.87 7.23 -13.73
C LEU A 112 5.07 7.39 -12.43
N LEU A 113 3.83 7.84 -12.56
CA LEU A 113 2.80 7.84 -11.53
C LEU A 113 1.89 6.65 -11.81
N LEU A 114 1.91 5.65 -10.94
CA LEU A 114 1.22 4.38 -11.10
C LEU A 114 0.14 4.23 -10.02
N ALA A 115 -1.05 3.81 -10.41
CA ALA A 115 -2.14 3.44 -9.53
C ALA A 115 -2.98 2.35 -10.19
N HIS A 116 -3.55 1.43 -9.43
CA HIS A 116 -4.50 0.49 -9.99
C HIS A 116 -5.94 1.01 -9.86
N ILE A 117 -6.80 0.59 -10.77
CA ILE A 117 -8.20 1.00 -10.82
C ILE A 117 -9.19 -0.16 -10.71
N ASP A 118 -8.70 -1.38 -10.65
CA ASP A 118 -9.50 -2.54 -10.22
C ASP A 118 -9.64 -2.54 -8.70
N VAL A 119 -10.59 -3.29 -8.22
CA VAL A 119 -10.87 -3.47 -6.80
C VAL A 119 -11.22 -4.92 -6.50
N VAL A 120 -10.97 -5.38 -5.27
CA VAL A 120 -11.52 -6.66 -4.81
C VAL A 120 -13.04 -6.65 -4.86
N GLU A 121 -13.64 -7.83 -5.05
CA GLU A 121 -15.10 -7.97 -5.09
C GLU A 121 -15.76 -7.39 -3.83
N ALA A 122 -16.91 -6.77 -4.04
CA ALA A 122 -17.72 -6.23 -2.95
C ALA A 122 -19.21 -6.49 -3.22
N LEU A 123 -19.84 -7.22 -2.32
CA LEU A 123 -21.26 -7.53 -2.37
C LEU A 123 -22.00 -6.59 -1.41
N LYS A 124 -23.14 -6.07 -1.84
CA LYS A 124 -23.94 -5.14 -1.04
C LYS A 124 -24.35 -5.74 0.32
N GLU A 125 -24.66 -7.02 0.35
CA GLU A 125 -25.03 -7.75 1.56
C GLU A 125 -23.94 -7.84 2.61
N ASP A 126 -22.67 -7.71 2.20
CA ASP A 126 -21.52 -7.72 3.09
C ASP A 126 -21.23 -6.34 3.72
N TRP A 127 -21.91 -5.29 3.22
CA TRP A 127 -21.74 -3.91 3.69
C TRP A 127 -22.83 -3.52 4.68
N SER A 128 -22.56 -2.47 5.47
CA SER A 128 -23.58 -1.88 6.34
C SER A 128 -24.78 -1.41 5.51
N PRO A 129 -26.01 -1.54 6.02
CA PRO A 129 -27.23 -1.24 5.25
C PRO A 129 -27.24 0.17 4.63
N GLU A 130 -26.58 1.13 5.28
CA GLU A 130 -26.51 2.53 4.88
C GLU A 130 -25.49 2.80 3.76
N PHE A 131 -24.56 1.88 3.47
CA PHE A 131 -23.55 2.04 2.43
C PHE A 131 -23.73 1.01 1.33
N ASP A 132 -23.51 1.44 0.10
CA ASP A 132 -23.36 0.57 -1.06
C ASP A 132 -21.92 0.68 -1.56
N PRO A 133 -21.25 -0.46 -1.88
CA PRO A 133 -19.83 -0.44 -2.26
C PRO A 133 -19.52 0.43 -3.48
N PHE A 134 -20.48 0.59 -4.40
CA PHE A 134 -20.31 1.38 -5.63
C PHE A 134 -21.16 2.66 -5.65
N THR A 135 -21.47 3.18 -4.47
CA THR A 135 -22.02 4.52 -4.28
C THR A 135 -21.08 5.35 -3.44
N PHE A 136 -20.69 6.52 -3.95
CA PHE A 136 -19.79 7.41 -3.23
C PHE A 136 -20.56 8.16 -2.14
N ASN A 137 -20.30 7.81 -0.89
CA ASN A 137 -20.93 8.44 0.27
C ASN A 137 -19.92 9.26 1.06
N GLU A 138 -20.37 10.42 1.56
CA GLU A 138 -19.61 11.24 2.49
C GLU A 138 -20.35 11.28 3.83
N LYS A 139 -19.69 10.80 4.90
CA LYS A 139 -20.25 10.74 6.24
C LYS A 139 -19.16 10.83 7.29
N ASP A 140 -19.39 11.58 8.34
CA ASP A 140 -18.51 11.69 9.53
C ASP A 140 -17.02 11.96 9.19
N GLY A 141 -16.76 12.78 8.16
CA GLY A 141 -15.42 13.14 7.71
C GLY A 141 -14.71 12.05 6.89
N TYR A 142 -15.46 11.08 6.35
CA TYR A 142 -14.95 10.02 5.48
C TYR A 142 -15.74 9.92 4.17
N TYR A 143 -15.04 9.53 3.13
CA TYR A 143 -15.59 9.02 1.88
C TYR A 143 -15.67 7.50 1.95
N TYR A 144 -16.87 6.93 1.76
CA TYR A 144 -17.12 5.49 1.77
C TYR A 144 -17.38 4.98 0.37
N GLY A 145 -16.87 3.81 0.07
CA GLY A 145 -17.02 3.08 -1.18
C GLY A 145 -15.85 2.12 -1.41
N ARG A 146 -16.05 1.09 -2.20
CA ARG A 146 -14.99 0.14 -2.56
C ARG A 146 -13.95 0.83 -3.46
N GLY A 147 -12.66 0.69 -3.11
CA GLY A 147 -11.55 1.37 -3.78
C GLY A 147 -11.30 2.79 -3.27
N THR A 148 -12.01 3.24 -2.22
CA THR A 148 -11.74 4.57 -1.66
C THR A 148 -10.37 4.64 -0.99
N ALA A 149 -9.87 3.57 -0.42
CA ALA A 149 -8.53 3.53 0.14
C ALA A 149 -7.53 2.82 -0.80
N ASP A 150 -8.00 1.87 -1.63
CA ASP A 150 -7.21 0.94 -2.40
C ASP A 150 -7.77 0.74 -3.82
N ASP A 151 -7.28 1.42 -4.89
CA ASP A 151 -6.36 2.58 -4.93
C ASP A 151 -6.92 3.72 -5.80
N LYS A 152 -8.26 3.80 -5.92
CA LYS A 152 -8.93 4.85 -6.72
C LYS A 152 -8.66 6.27 -6.20
N ALA A 153 -8.27 6.43 -4.92
CA ALA A 153 -7.88 7.71 -4.38
C ALA A 153 -6.65 8.29 -5.10
N MET A 154 -5.57 7.51 -5.20
CA MET A 154 -4.37 7.97 -5.92
C MET A 154 -4.63 8.16 -7.40
N ALA A 155 -5.39 7.26 -8.03
CA ALA A 155 -5.80 7.39 -9.42
C ALA A 155 -6.55 8.73 -9.67
N ALA A 156 -7.53 9.07 -8.82
CA ALA A 156 -8.27 10.32 -8.92
C ALA A 156 -7.37 11.56 -8.71
N ILE A 157 -6.46 11.48 -7.74
CA ILE A 157 -5.50 12.55 -7.44
C ILE A 157 -4.58 12.80 -8.64
N PHE A 158 -4.04 11.76 -9.26
CA PHE A 158 -3.17 11.92 -10.42
C PHE A 158 -3.89 12.62 -11.58
N ILE A 159 -5.12 12.20 -11.89
CA ILE A 159 -5.93 12.83 -12.94
C ILE A 159 -6.26 14.29 -12.59
N ALA A 160 -6.71 14.57 -11.37
CA ALA A 160 -7.06 15.94 -10.93
C ALA A 160 -5.85 16.88 -10.97
N ASN A 161 -4.67 16.38 -10.58
CA ASN A 161 -3.44 17.18 -10.60
C ASN A 161 -3.01 17.58 -12.02
N VAL A 162 -3.36 16.80 -13.06
CA VAL A 162 -3.12 17.21 -14.47
C VAL A 162 -3.88 18.48 -14.80
N PHE A 163 -5.16 18.59 -14.42
CA PHE A 163 -5.94 19.82 -14.63
C PHE A 163 -5.31 21.04 -13.96
N ARG A 164 -4.85 20.85 -12.70
CA ARG A 164 -4.14 21.91 -11.97
C ARG A 164 -2.86 22.34 -12.68
N MET A 165 -2.03 21.38 -13.10
CA MET A 165 -0.79 21.66 -13.86
C MET A 165 -1.07 22.45 -15.13
N LYS A 166 -2.09 22.08 -15.89
CA LYS A 166 -2.48 22.75 -17.11
C LYS A 166 -3.00 24.16 -16.85
N ARG A 167 -3.85 24.34 -15.85
CA ARG A 167 -4.36 25.67 -15.45
C ARG A 167 -3.25 26.60 -14.99
N GLU A 168 -2.25 26.09 -14.26
CA GLU A 168 -1.09 26.87 -13.82
C GLU A 168 -0.09 27.12 -14.94
N GLY A 169 -0.26 26.52 -16.13
CA GLY A 169 0.71 26.59 -17.22
C GLY A 169 2.04 25.91 -16.89
N TRP A 170 2.07 25.03 -15.89
CA TRP A 170 3.28 24.34 -15.51
C TRP A 170 3.62 23.24 -16.52
N VAL A 171 4.88 23.23 -17.00
CA VAL A 171 5.40 22.23 -17.90
C VAL A 171 6.58 21.52 -17.20
N PRO A 172 6.56 20.18 -17.08
CA PRO A 172 7.68 19.46 -16.50
C PRO A 172 8.96 19.58 -17.32
N GLU A 173 10.13 19.38 -16.74
CA GLU A 173 11.39 19.29 -17.52
C GLU A 173 11.48 17.91 -18.18
N ARG A 174 11.20 16.83 -17.46
CA ARG A 174 11.09 15.46 -17.99
C ARG A 174 9.64 15.06 -18.21
N ASP A 175 9.42 14.09 -19.07
CA ASP A 175 8.09 13.53 -19.25
C ASP A 175 7.55 12.96 -17.93
N VAL A 176 6.25 13.15 -17.69
CA VAL A 176 5.50 12.48 -16.64
C VAL A 176 4.52 11.51 -17.29
N ILE A 177 4.54 10.26 -16.88
CA ILE A 177 3.61 9.23 -17.31
C ILE A 177 2.64 8.96 -16.18
N ILE A 178 1.35 8.89 -16.49
CA ILE A 178 0.33 8.36 -15.59
C ILE A 178 -0.11 7.01 -16.16
N ALA A 179 -0.02 5.95 -15.37
CA ALA A 179 -0.56 4.65 -15.71
C ALA A 179 -1.61 4.24 -14.67
N LEU A 180 -2.84 4.03 -15.13
CA LEU A 180 -3.92 3.47 -14.34
C LEU A 180 -4.14 2.04 -14.82
N THR A 181 -3.91 1.05 -13.95
CA THR A 181 -3.75 -0.35 -14.34
C THR A 181 -4.88 -1.24 -13.83
N ALA A 182 -5.01 -2.40 -14.47
CA ALA A 182 -6.01 -3.42 -14.20
C ALA A 182 -5.39 -4.62 -13.49
N ASP A 183 -6.23 -5.37 -12.73
CA ASP A 183 -5.90 -6.68 -12.13
C ASP A 183 -4.62 -6.67 -11.25
N GLU A 184 -4.40 -5.62 -10.48
CA GLU A 184 -3.42 -5.62 -9.39
C GLU A 184 -3.86 -6.58 -8.29
N GLU A 185 -5.12 -6.44 -7.87
CA GLU A 185 -5.72 -7.13 -6.74
C GLU A 185 -5.79 -8.65 -6.91
N SER A 186 -6.13 -9.09 -8.11
CA SER A 186 -6.16 -10.51 -8.43
C SER A 186 -6.36 -10.78 -9.92
N GLY A 187 -6.16 -12.03 -10.33
CA GLY A 187 -6.38 -12.47 -11.69
C GLY A 187 -5.09 -12.69 -12.48
N PRO A 188 -5.22 -13.30 -13.66
CA PRO A 188 -4.08 -13.62 -14.51
C PRO A 188 -3.71 -12.49 -15.49
N PHE A 189 -4.42 -11.35 -15.47
CA PHE A 189 -4.34 -10.31 -16.49
C PHE A 189 -3.78 -8.99 -15.96
N ASN A 190 -2.84 -9.05 -15.00
CA ASN A 190 -2.24 -7.86 -14.40
C ASN A 190 -1.75 -6.87 -15.46
N GLY A 191 -2.21 -5.62 -15.33
CA GLY A 191 -2.01 -4.58 -16.32
C GLY A 191 -0.57 -4.15 -16.48
N VAL A 192 0.20 -4.05 -15.38
CA VAL A 192 1.63 -3.68 -15.45
C VAL A 192 2.44 -4.77 -16.13
N ASP A 193 2.21 -6.04 -15.80
CA ASP A 193 2.87 -7.16 -16.47
C ASP A 193 2.59 -7.17 -17.96
N TRP A 194 1.34 -6.93 -18.33
CA TRP A 194 0.94 -6.85 -19.74
C TRP A 194 1.58 -5.65 -20.46
N LEU A 195 1.57 -4.46 -19.86
CA LEU A 195 2.21 -3.25 -20.43
C LEU A 195 3.71 -3.46 -20.63
N LEU A 196 4.41 -3.99 -19.63
CA LEU A 196 5.85 -4.23 -19.72
C LEU A 196 6.22 -5.27 -20.79
N LYS A 197 5.35 -6.24 -21.07
CA LYS A 197 5.56 -7.25 -22.12
C LYS A 197 5.24 -6.76 -23.52
N ASN A 198 4.21 -5.92 -23.67
CA ASN A 198 3.65 -5.57 -24.99
C ASN A 198 3.84 -4.10 -25.38
N HIS A 199 4.03 -3.19 -24.41
CA HIS A 199 4.07 -1.74 -24.60
C HIS A 199 5.06 -1.08 -23.64
N LYS A 200 6.23 -1.70 -23.44
CA LYS A 200 7.23 -1.24 -22.48
C LYS A 200 7.61 0.23 -22.65
N GLU A 201 7.68 0.70 -23.90
CA GLU A 201 8.02 2.08 -24.24
C GLU A 201 7.02 3.11 -23.68
N LYS A 202 5.80 2.69 -23.37
CA LYS A 202 4.77 3.55 -22.79
C LYS A 202 4.94 3.78 -21.28
N VAL A 203 5.59 2.84 -20.60
CA VAL A 203 5.74 2.85 -19.14
C VAL A 203 7.21 2.84 -18.69
N GLU A 204 8.15 2.99 -19.62
CA GLU A 204 9.56 3.10 -19.25
C GLU A 204 9.81 4.38 -18.44
N ALA A 205 10.44 4.24 -17.27
CA ALA A 205 10.62 5.34 -16.33
C ALA A 205 12.00 5.33 -15.65
N GLU A 206 12.39 6.48 -15.11
CA GLU A 206 13.53 6.62 -14.19
C GLU A 206 13.15 6.15 -12.80
N TRP A 207 11.98 6.62 -12.33
CA TRP A 207 11.39 6.29 -11.03
C TRP A 207 9.90 6.05 -11.18
N VAL A 208 9.37 5.23 -10.28
CA VAL A 208 7.94 4.97 -10.17
C VAL A 208 7.46 5.44 -8.79
N ILE A 209 6.40 6.22 -8.78
CA ILE A 209 5.61 6.53 -7.58
C ILE A 209 4.33 5.71 -7.66
N ASN A 210 4.08 4.90 -6.64
CA ASN A 210 2.97 3.96 -6.58
C ASN A 210 2.34 3.97 -5.18
N GLU A 211 1.33 3.19 -4.97
CA GLU A 211 0.71 2.90 -3.67
C GLU A 211 1.64 2.17 -2.69
N GLY A 212 1.16 1.94 -1.47
CA GLY A 212 1.77 1.07 -0.46
C GLY A 212 2.46 1.80 0.68
N GLY A 213 2.71 3.10 0.57
CA GLY A 213 3.17 3.96 1.65
C GLY A 213 2.26 5.16 1.84
N GLY A 214 2.14 5.61 3.07
CA GLY A 214 1.32 6.74 3.45
C GLY A 214 1.59 7.17 4.89
N GLY A 215 0.84 8.15 5.36
CA GLY A 215 1.01 8.67 6.71
C GLY A 215 0.24 7.87 7.77
N THR A 216 0.78 7.87 8.96
CA THR A 216 0.09 7.32 10.15
C THR A 216 -0.28 8.46 11.08
N HIS A 217 -1.53 8.50 11.50
CA HIS A 217 -1.95 9.31 12.64
C HIS A 217 -2.59 8.44 13.70
N ARG A 218 -2.67 8.94 14.94
CA ARG A 218 -3.32 8.28 16.06
C ARG A 218 -3.99 9.34 16.92
N ASN A 219 -5.29 9.20 17.16
CA ASN A 219 -6.07 10.16 17.95
C ASN A 219 -5.91 11.62 17.46
N GLY A 220 -5.90 11.84 16.15
CA GLY A 220 -5.73 13.16 15.54
C GLY A 220 -4.29 13.68 15.47
N LYS A 221 -3.33 13.02 16.12
CA LYS A 221 -1.90 13.38 16.03
C LYS A 221 -1.25 12.66 14.85
N VAL A 222 -0.64 13.42 13.96
CA VAL A 222 0.22 12.92 12.88
C VAL A 222 1.52 12.36 13.49
N LEU A 223 1.90 11.13 13.16
CA LEU A 223 3.05 10.45 13.75
C LEU A 223 4.24 10.38 12.80
N PHE A 224 4.04 9.84 11.62
CA PHE A 224 5.10 9.68 10.62
C PHE A 224 4.51 9.47 9.22
N ASN A 225 5.30 9.73 8.19
CA ASN A 225 5.01 9.37 6.81
C ASN A 225 5.87 8.16 6.40
N THR A 226 5.34 7.21 5.64
CA THR A 226 6.08 6.02 5.21
C THR A 226 6.33 6.03 3.72
N VAL A 227 7.46 5.42 3.33
CA VAL A 227 7.81 5.15 1.94
C VAL A 227 8.04 3.65 1.79
N GLN A 228 7.16 2.97 1.08
CA GLN A 228 7.36 1.55 0.78
C GLN A 228 8.50 1.40 -0.24
N ALA A 229 9.59 0.81 0.19
CA ALA A 229 10.77 0.55 -0.63
C ALA A 229 11.04 -0.95 -0.82
N ALA A 230 10.25 -1.80 -0.18
CA ALA A 230 10.35 -3.26 -0.31
C ALA A 230 8.98 -3.90 -0.10
N GLU A 231 8.84 -5.13 -0.55
CA GLU A 231 7.63 -5.95 -0.32
C GLU A 231 7.97 -7.43 -0.35
N LYS A 232 7.13 -8.25 0.30
CA LYS A 232 7.28 -9.70 0.30
C LYS A 232 6.73 -10.29 -1.01
N VAL A 233 7.32 -11.43 -1.41
CA VAL A 233 6.90 -12.13 -2.63
C VAL A 233 5.89 -13.21 -2.29
N THR A 234 4.72 -13.16 -2.93
CA THR A 234 3.68 -14.19 -2.77
C THR A 234 4.04 -15.43 -3.57
N THR A 235 4.07 -16.58 -2.92
CA THR A 235 4.29 -17.90 -3.54
C THR A 235 3.34 -18.91 -2.93
N ASN A 236 2.71 -19.72 -3.76
CA ASN A 236 1.90 -20.85 -3.32
C ASN A 236 2.64 -22.15 -3.48
N PHE A 237 2.57 -22.99 -2.44
CA PHE A 237 3.08 -24.35 -2.44
C PHE A 237 1.92 -25.31 -2.29
N THR A 238 1.99 -26.45 -2.98
CA THR A 238 1.08 -27.58 -2.74
C THR A 238 1.81 -28.62 -1.90
N LEU A 239 1.24 -28.94 -0.74
CA LEU A 239 1.56 -30.18 -0.04
C LEU A 239 0.67 -31.27 -0.61
N GLN A 240 1.23 -32.36 -1.08
CA GLN A 240 0.50 -33.45 -1.70
C GLN A 240 0.92 -34.79 -1.10
N VAL A 241 -0.05 -35.57 -0.68
CA VAL A 241 0.11 -36.94 -0.19
C VAL A 241 -0.72 -37.89 -1.05
N THR A 242 -0.11 -38.94 -1.56
CA THR A 242 -0.78 -39.98 -2.32
C THR A 242 -0.76 -41.31 -1.54
N ASN A 243 -1.83 -42.10 -1.66
CA ASN A 243 -1.98 -43.40 -1.00
C ASN A 243 -2.69 -44.39 -1.91
N LYS A 244 -2.58 -45.69 -1.62
CA LYS A 244 -3.27 -46.74 -2.37
C LYS A 244 -4.79 -46.71 -2.20
N GLY A 245 -5.27 -46.05 -1.12
CA GLY A 245 -6.67 -46.12 -0.71
C GLY A 245 -7.04 -47.49 -0.11
N GLY A 246 -8.30 -47.75 0.06
CA GLY A 246 -8.84 -49.00 0.60
C GLY A 246 -10.20 -48.82 1.25
N HIS A 247 -10.78 -49.89 1.78
CA HIS A 247 -12.03 -49.88 2.49
C HIS A 247 -11.83 -49.38 3.93
N SER A 248 -12.64 -48.47 4.41
CA SER A 248 -12.45 -47.84 5.76
C SER A 248 -12.61 -48.80 6.93
N SER A 249 -13.30 -49.98 6.73
CA SER A 249 -13.41 -51.02 7.74
C SER A 249 -12.12 -51.82 7.95
N VAL A 250 -11.14 -51.61 7.09
CA VAL A 250 -9.78 -52.22 7.20
C VAL A 250 -8.79 -51.03 7.36
N PRO A 251 -8.71 -50.42 8.57
CA PRO A 251 -7.88 -49.27 8.80
C PRO A 251 -6.40 -49.59 8.60
N ARG A 252 -5.66 -48.60 8.09
CA ARG A 252 -4.21 -48.68 7.87
C ARG A 252 -3.54 -47.49 8.51
N ASP A 253 -2.30 -47.65 8.95
CA ASP A 253 -1.50 -46.58 9.52
C ASP A 253 -1.14 -45.53 8.48
N ASP A 254 -1.00 -45.91 7.20
CA ASP A 254 -0.71 -45.00 6.08
C ASP A 254 -2.01 -44.42 5.49
N ASN A 255 -2.45 -43.31 6.02
CA ASN A 255 -3.63 -42.56 5.55
C ASN A 255 -3.21 -41.18 5.03
N ALA A 256 -3.59 -40.85 3.79
CA ALA A 256 -3.17 -39.60 3.16
C ALA A 256 -3.68 -38.33 3.92
N ILE A 257 -4.87 -38.36 4.53
CA ILE A 257 -5.41 -37.25 5.28
C ILE A 257 -4.61 -37.03 6.57
N THR A 258 -4.39 -38.12 7.36
CA THR A 258 -3.64 -38.01 8.62
C THR A 258 -2.20 -37.59 8.40
N GLN A 259 -1.53 -38.16 7.38
CA GLN A 259 -0.17 -37.78 7.00
C GLN A 259 -0.08 -36.29 6.58
N LEU A 260 -1.05 -35.80 5.80
CA LEU A 260 -1.12 -34.38 5.44
C LEU A 260 -1.39 -33.49 6.66
N ALA A 261 -2.28 -33.91 7.57
CA ALA A 261 -2.58 -33.17 8.80
C ALA A 261 -1.34 -33.01 9.70
N ASP A 262 -0.53 -34.04 9.85
CA ASP A 262 0.73 -33.99 10.59
C ASP A 262 1.72 -33.01 9.93
N ALA A 263 1.83 -33.03 8.61
CA ALA A 263 2.65 -32.07 7.86
C ALA A 263 2.17 -30.63 8.09
N LEU A 264 0.85 -30.37 8.00
CA LEU A 264 0.25 -29.06 8.24
C LEU A 264 0.48 -28.58 9.67
N ALA A 265 0.34 -29.46 10.67
CA ALA A 265 0.62 -29.15 12.06
C ALA A 265 2.08 -28.73 12.29
N LYS A 266 3.03 -29.39 11.62
CA LYS A 266 4.46 -29.02 11.67
C LYS A 266 4.71 -27.67 11.01
N VAL A 267 4.15 -27.41 9.82
CA VAL A 267 4.25 -26.13 9.11
C VAL A 267 3.65 -25.00 9.93
N GLY A 268 2.46 -25.18 10.51
CA GLY A 268 1.78 -24.17 11.32
C GLY A 268 2.55 -23.76 12.57
N ARG A 269 3.34 -24.68 13.15
CA ARG A 269 4.18 -24.38 14.32
C ARG A 269 5.56 -23.83 13.96
N TYR A 270 5.99 -23.97 12.72
CA TYR A 270 7.31 -23.52 12.31
C TYR A 270 7.40 -22.00 12.27
N ARG A 271 8.51 -21.47 12.73
CA ARG A 271 8.86 -20.05 12.61
C ARG A 271 10.15 -19.93 11.79
N PHE A 272 10.02 -19.30 10.62
CA PHE A 272 11.17 -19.00 9.78
C PHE A 272 12.18 -18.12 10.51
N PRO A 273 13.48 -18.18 10.14
CA PRO A 273 14.50 -17.31 10.69
C PRO A 273 14.14 -15.82 10.56
N VAL A 274 14.68 -15.01 11.46
CA VAL A 274 14.53 -13.55 11.41
C VAL A 274 15.50 -12.95 10.40
N HIS A 275 15.00 -12.04 9.60
CA HIS A 275 15.77 -11.21 8.68
C HIS A 275 15.52 -9.74 8.99
N LEU A 276 16.58 -8.94 9.04
CA LEU A 276 16.50 -7.48 9.08
C LEU A 276 17.29 -6.94 7.90
N SER A 277 16.56 -6.50 6.86
CA SER A 277 17.13 -5.67 5.79
C SER A 277 17.37 -4.25 6.31
N ASP A 278 18.10 -3.43 5.55
CA ASP A 278 18.29 -2.03 5.89
C ASP A 278 16.95 -1.29 6.01
N ILE A 279 15.99 -1.61 5.14
CA ILE A 279 14.62 -1.05 5.17
C ILE A 279 13.90 -1.39 6.49
N THR A 280 13.85 -2.66 6.86
CA THR A 280 13.15 -3.06 8.10
C THR A 280 13.89 -2.64 9.35
N ARG A 281 15.21 -2.57 9.31
CA ARG A 281 16.03 -2.03 10.39
C ARG A 281 15.73 -0.55 10.63
N GLU A 282 15.70 0.25 9.56
CA GLU A 282 15.37 1.67 9.64
C GLU A 282 13.94 1.89 10.10
N PHE A 283 13.00 1.06 9.62
CA PHE A 283 11.62 1.08 10.10
C PHE A 283 11.56 0.91 11.63
N PHE A 284 12.12 -0.18 12.16
CA PHE A 284 12.09 -0.43 13.61
C PHE A 284 12.84 0.64 14.41
N ALA A 285 13.94 1.16 13.90
CA ALA A 285 14.70 2.21 14.57
C ALA A 285 13.90 3.52 14.72
N LYS A 286 13.26 3.96 13.63
CA LYS A 286 12.56 5.25 13.58
C LYS A 286 11.14 5.20 14.19
N SER A 287 10.41 4.10 13.99
CA SER A 287 9.05 3.98 14.54
C SER A 287 9.02 3.70 16.05
N ALA A 288 10.14 3.26 16.64
CA ALA A 288 10.23 2.89 18.06
C ALA A 288 9.87 4.02 19.04
N ALA A 289 9.97 5.29 18.63
CA ALA A 289 9.62 6.43 19.48
C ALA A 289 8.10 6.68 19.55
N GLU A 290 7.39 6.27 18.52
CA GLU A 290 5.94 6.51 18.34
C GLU A 290 5.07 5.34 18.81
N GLU A 291 5.71 4.25 19.27
CA GLU A 291 5.03 3.05 19.75
C GLU A 291 4.96 2.98 21.28
N GLU A 292 4.06 2.16 21.79
CA GLU A 292 3.95 1.88 23.22
C GLU A 292 5.30 1.51 23.82
N PRO A 293 5.60 1.93 25.07
CA PRO A 293 6.96 1.82 25.63
C PRO A 293 7.59 0.44 25.60
N ALA A 294 6.81 -0.63 25.80
CA ALA A 294 7.31 -2.00 25.76
C ALA A 294 7.70 -2.40 24.32
N LEU A 295 6.85 -2.06 23.36
CA LEU A 295 7.05 -2.34 21.94
C LEU A 295 8.22 -1.52 21.38
N GLY A 296 8.31 -0.22 21.71
CA GLY A 296 9.41 0.64 21.31
C GLY A 296 10.77 0.17 21.86
N ARG A 297 10.81 -0.34 23.12
CA ARG A 297 12.04 -0.98 23.64
C ARG A 297 12.42 -2.22 22.85
N ALA A 298 11.46 -3.09 22.52
CA ALA A 298 11.69 -4.30 21.74
C ALA A 298 12.19 -3.96 20.31
N MET A 299 11.64 -2.91 19.68
CA MET A 299 12.09 -2.41 18.38
C MET A 299 13.56 -1.95 18.44
N ARG A 300 13.94 -1.17 19.42
CA ARG A 300 15.35 -0.75 19.60
C ARG A 300 16.28 -1.93 19.87
N ALA A 301 15.83 -2.89 20.69
CA ALA A 301 16.62 -4.07 21.03
C ALA A 301 16.84 -4.98 19.80
N ILE A 302 15.83 -5.20 18.93
CA ILE A 302 15.98 -6.03 17.73
C ILE A 302 16.90 -5.39 16.70
N VAL A 303 16.93 -4.06 16.61
CA VAL A 303 17.85 -3.31 15.75
C VAL A 303 19.30 -3.50 16.22
N ALA A 304 19.53 -3.44 17.52
CA ALA A 304 20.85 -3.63 18.13
C ALA A 304 21.30 -5.11 18.04
N ASN A 305 20.40 -6.04 18.31
CA ASN A 305 20.66 -7.47 18.25
C ASN A 305 19.45 -8.22 17.64
N PRO A 306 19.54 -8.61 16.35
CA PRO A 306 18.46 -9.34 15.66
C PRO A 306 18.11 -10.72 16.28
N ARG A 307 18.90 -11.19 17.23
CA ARG A 307 18.70 -12.47 17.94
C ARG A 307 18.24 -12.27 19.40
N ASP A 308 17.94 -11.04 19.83
CA ASP A 308 17.47 -10.78 21.18
C ASP A 308 16.17 -11.55 21.47
N PRO A 309 16.17 -12.52 22.41
CA PRO A 309 15.01 -13.39 22.61
C PRO A 309 13.82 -12.67 23.27
N ALA A 310 14.06 -11.62 24.05
CA ALA A 310 13.01 -10.84 24.68
C ALA A 310 12.32 -9.93 23.64
N ALA A 311 13.11 -9.24 22.82
CA ALA A 311 12.58 -8.45 21.72
C ALA A 311 11.80 -9.30 20.71
N LEU A 312 12.34 -10.46 20.33
CA LEU A 312 11.65 -11.40 19.42
C LEU A 312 10.33 -11.90 19.99
N ARG A 313 10.23 -12.15 21.29
CA ARG A 313 8.98 -12.57 21.93
C ARG A 313 7.93 -11.48 21.83
N VAL A 314 8.28 -10.24 22.12
CA VAL A 314 7.37 -9.08 22.08
C VAL A 314 6.92 -8.81 20.64
N LEU A 315 7.85 -8.66 19.71
CA LEU A 315 7.56 -8.33 18.32
C LEU A 315 6.84 -9.46 17.58
N SER A 316 7.11 -10.73 17.91
CA SER A 316 6.43 -11.87 17.28
C SER A 316 5.02 -12.12 17.85
N ALA A 317 4.65 -11.50 18.96
CA ALA A 317 3.28 -11.54 19.46
C ALA A 317 2.32 -10.65 18.66
N ASP A 318 2.83 -9.59 18.02
CA ASP A 318 2.08 -8.78 17.07
C ASP A 318 2.19 -9.38 15.68
N PRO A 319 1.08 -9.78 15.02
CA PRO A 319 1.11 -10.38 13.69
C PRO A 319 1.78 -9.51 12.62
N ARG A 320 1.60 -8.18 12.68
CA ARG A 320 2.17 -7.21 11.76
C ARG A 320 3.69 -7.21 11.85
N TYR A 321 4.26 -7.04 13.06
CA TYR A 321 5.71 -7.02 13.25
C TYR A 321 6.34 -8.40 13.05
N ASN A 322 5.64 -9.48 13.46
CA ASN A 322 6.08 -10.83 13.16
C ASN A 322 6.23 -11.06 11.65
N SER A 323 5.27 -10.58 10.86
CA SER A 323 5.34 -10.72 9.39
C SER A 323 6.44 -9.88 8.76
N MET A 324 6.81 -8.74 9.33
CA MET A 324 7.92 -7.91 8.85
C MET A 324 9.29 -8.51 9.15
N LEU A 325 9.38 -9.38 10.16
CA LEU A 325 10.65 -9.96 10.61
C LEU A 325 11.10 -11.18 9.80
N ARG A 326 10.21 -11.87 9.07
CA ARG A 326 10.51 -13.18 8.47
C ARG A 326 9.57 -13.56 7.35
N THR A 327 9.95 -14.56 6.58
CA THR A 327 9.02 -15.30 5.73
C THR A 327 7.91 -15.91 6.58
N SER A 328 6.68 -15.84 6.11
CA SER A 328 5.50 -16.40 6.77
C SER A 328 4.73 -17.30 5.81
N CYS A 329 4.27 -18.45 6.29
CA CYS A 329 3.52 -19.41 5.51
C CYS A 329 2.28 -19.86 6.27
N VAL A 330 1.11 -19.88 5.60
CA VAL A 330 -0.18 -20.29 6.18
C VAL A 330 -0.89 -21.24 5.22
N ALA A 331 -1.57 -22.25 5.76
CA ALA A 331 -2.47 -23.10 4.99
C ALA A 331 -3.74 -22.34 4.66
N THR A 332 -4.18 -22.35 3.39
CA THR A 332 -5.36 -21.61 2.91
C THR A 332 -6.40 -22.48 2.23
N GLU A 333 -6.01 -23.64 1.70
CA GLU A 333 -6.91 -24.61 1.09
C GLU A 333 -6.56 -26.02 1.56
N LEU A 334 -7.57 -26.89 1.70
CA LEU A 334 -7.42 -28.29 2.07
C LEU A 334 -8.42 -29.15 1.29
N LYS A 335 -7.94 -30.22 0.67
CA LYS A 335 -8.75 -31.18 -0.06
C LYS A 335 -8.32 -32.60 0.30
N GLY A 336 -9.27 -33.53 0.50
CA GLY A 336 -8.94 -34.92 0.77
C GLY A 336 -10.18 -35.80 0.92
N GLY A 337 -10.08 -37.01 0.37
CA GLY A 337 -11.18 -37.98 0.38
C GLY A 337 -12.29 -37.66 -0.65
N HIS A 338 -13.04 -38.70 -1.01
CA HIS A 338 -14.16 -38.60 -1.95
C HIS A 338 -15.38 -39.44 -1.52
N ALA A 339 -15.22 -40.28 -0.51
CA ALA A 339 -16.30 -41.12 0.02
C ALA A 339 -16.09 -41.40 1.50
N THR A 340 -17.18 -41.54 2.25
CA THR A 340 -17.18 -41.69 3.70
C THR A 340 -16.65 -43.06 4.16
N ASN A 341 -16.67 -44.05 3.28
CA ASN A 341 -16.26 -45.44 3.54
C ASN A 341 -14.99 -45.88 2.80
N ALA A 342 -14.21 -44.93 2.24
CA ALA A 342 -12.97 -45.19 1.54
C ALA A 342 -11.78 -44.46 2.15
N LEU A 343 -10.64 -45.11 2.26
CA LEU A 343 -9.38 -44.44 2.56
C LEU A 343 -8.98 -43.55 1.38
N PRO A 344 -8.57 -42.28 1.63
CA PRO A 344 -8.29 -41.31 0.57
C PRO A 344 -7.04 -41.72 -0.21
N GLN A 345 -7.11 -41.67 -1.55
CA GLN A 345 -5.98 -41.90 -2.44
C GLN A 345 -5.13 -40.64 -2.63
N LEU A 346 -5.70 -39.45 -2.37
CA LEU A 346 -5.05 -38.18 -2.49
C LEU A 346 -5.53 -37.24 -1.39
N ALA A 347 -4.60 -36.54 -0.77
CA ALA A 347 -4.86 -35.37 0.06
C ALA A 347 -3.90 -34.23 -0.31
N GLU A 348 -4.42 -33.03 -0.42
CA GLU A 348 -3.67 -31.84 -0.84
C GLU A 348 -4.01 -30.62 0.02
N ALA A 349 -3.02 -29.75 0.23
CA ALA A 349 -3.22 -28.45 0.84
C ALA A 349 -2.45 -27.38 0.08
N ASN A 350 -3.03 -26.18 -0.02
CA ASN A 350 -2.32 -24.99 -0.42
C ASN A 350 -1.66 -24.32 0.78
N ILE A 351 -0.37 -24.03 0.66
CA ILE A 351 0.39 -23.21 1.61
C ILE A 351 0.72 -21.90 0.91
N ASN A 352 0.05 -20.81 1.31
CA ASN A 352 0.39 -19.48 0.85
C ASN A 352 1.54 -18.94 1.69
N CYS A 353 2.65 -18.62 1.04
CA CYS A 353 3.82 -18.03 1.67
C CYS A 353 4.03 -16.60 1.20
N ARG A 354 4.36 -15.73 2.14
CA ARG A 354 4.87 -14.38 1.91
C ARG A 354 6.36 -14.41 2.19
N ILE A 355 7.14 -14.54 1.12
CA ILE A 355 8.57 -14.77 1.17
C ILE A 355 9.31 -13.46 1.37
N TYR A 356 10.27 -13.43 2.28
CA TYR A 356 11.12 -12.26 2.52
C TYR A 356 11.97 -11.96 1.27
N PRO A 357 12.19 -10.68 0.88
CA PRO A 357 12.82 -10.32 -0.40
C PRO A 357 14.21 -10.91 -0.66
N THR A 358 14.91 -11.34 0.38
CA THR A 358 16.24 -11.96 0.27
C THR A 358 16.21 -13.48 0.18
N GLU A 359 15.03 -14.11 0.20
CA GLU A 359 14.86 -15.57 0.09
C GLU A 359 14.21 -15.94 -1.25
N THR A 360 14.50 -17.14 -1.74
CA THR A 360 13.88 -17.70 -2.95
C THR A 360 12.77 -18.70 -2.62
N ALA A 361 11.87 -18.94 -3.57
CA ALA A 361 10.84 -19.97 -3.42
C ALA A 361 11.45 -21.37 -3.19
N GLU A 362 12.57 -21.67 -3.82
CA GLU A 362 13.28 -22.92 -3.65
C GLU A 362 13.82 -23.09 -2.23
N GLN A 363 14.41 -22.06 -1.65
CA GLN A 363 14.90 -22.06 -0.26
C GLN A 363 13.76 -22.27 0.74
N VAL A 364 12.62 -21.65 0.49
CA VAL A 364 11.40 -21.82 1.32
C VAL A 364 10.84 -23.22 1.17
N ARG A 365 10.73 -23.75 -0.07
CA ARG A 365 10.34 -25.16 -0.32
C ARG A 365 11.22 -26.13 0.46
N ASP A 366 12.54 -25.96 0.40
CA ASP A 366 13.48 -26.86 1.05
C ASP A 366 13.43 -26.73 2.59
N SER A 367 13.08 -25.55 3.09
CA SER A 367 12.79 -25.35 4.52
C SER A 367 11.51 -26.06 4.94
N LEU A 368 10.44 -25.98 4.13
CA LEU A 368 9.19 -26.73 4.37
C LEU A 368 9.44 -28.24 4.37
N ARG A 369 10.21 -28.77 3.40
CA ARG A 369 10.58 -30.20 3.35
C ARG A 369 11.32 -30.65 4.62
N ARG A 370 12.29 -29.84 5.09
CA ARG A 370 13.04 -30.14 6.32
C ARG A 370 12.12 -30.16 7.55
N VAL A 371 11.21 -29.22 7.65
CA VAL A 371 10.27 -29.10 8.78
C VAL A 371 9.27 -30.24 8.80
N ILE A 372 8.73 -30.59 7.65
CA ILE A 372 7.80 -31.71 7.49
C ILE A 372 8.49 -33.01 7.83
N ALA A 373 9.74 -33.19 7.39
CA ALA A 373 10.56 -34.40 7.63
C ALA A 373 9.83 -35.72 7.31
N ASP A 374 9.10 -35.73 6.19
CA ASP A 374 8.36 -36.89 5.67
C ASP A 374 8.46 -36.89 4.13
N THR A 375 9.13 -37.89 3.59
CA THR A 375 9.37 -38.06 2.15
C THR A 375 8.11 -38.43 1.36
N GLY A 376 7.08 -38.94 2.02
CA GLY A 376 5.76 -39.22 1.45
C GLY A 376 4.94 -37.98 1.17
N VAL A 377 5.33 -36.82 1.75
CA VAL A 377 4.71 -35.53 1.50
C VAL A 377 5.50 -34.76 0.44
N LYS A 378 4.93 -34.64 -0.75
CA LYS A 378 5.53 -33.83 -1.83
C LYS A 378 5.25 -32.33 -1.55
N VAL A 379 6.31 -31.51 -1.65
CA VAL A 379 6.20 -30.04 -1.57
C VAL A 379 6.50 -29.47 -2.95
N LEU A 380 5.48 -28.97 -3.62
CA LEU A 380 5.53 -28.49 -5.00
C LEU A 380 5.34 -26.97 -5.00
N ILE A 381 6.10 -26.24 -5.81
CA ILE A 381 5.85 -24.81 -6.07
C ILE A 381 4.68 -24.76 -7.06
N ARG A 382 3.52 -24.21 -6.63
CA ARG A 382 2.31 -24.10 -7.46
C ARG A 382 2.34 -22.84 -8.33
N SER A 383 2.80 -21.74 -7.77
CA SER A 383 2.99 -20.51 -8.50
C SER A 383 4.20 -19.77 -7.94
N GLN A 384 5.01 -19.24 -8.81
CA GLN A 384 6.17 -18.44 -8.46
C GLN A 384 6.08 -17.08 -9.16
N ARG A 385 6.29 -16.03 -8.39
CA ARG A 385 6.40 -14.67 -8.92
C ARG A 385 7.88 -14.29 -9.01
N PRO A 386 8.25 -13.36 -9.92
CA PRO A 386 9.62 -12.83 -9.96
C PRO A 386 10.05 -12.29 -8.60
N PRO A 387 11.34 -12.35 -8.27
CA PRO A 387 11.88 -11.66 -7.09
C PRO A 387 11.55 -10.16 -7.16
N SER A 388 11.25 -9.56 -6.00
CA SER A 388 11.06 -8.11 -5.87
C SER A 388 12.17 -7.56 -4.96
N PRO A 389 13.34 -7.19 -5.50
CA PRO A 389 14.41 -6.61 -4.70
C PRO A 389 13.97 -5.29 -4.08
N ALA A 390 14.55 -4.94 -2.95
CA ALA A 390 14.29 -3.64 -2.33
C ALA A 390 14.76 -2.49 -3.24
N THR A 391 13.98 -1.43 -3.31
CA THR A 391 14.36 -0.18 -3.96
C THR A 391 15.48 0.50 -3.18
N LYS A 392 16.49 1.02 -3.87
CA LYS A 392 17.48 1.93 -3.25
C LYS A 392 16.79 3.24 -2.85
N LEU A 393 17.04 3.68 -1.63
CA LEU A 393 16.54 4.97 -1.13
C LEU A 393 17.44 6.10 -1.69
N LEU A 394 17.15 6.54 -2.92
CA LEU A 394 17.90 7.59 -3.59
C LEU A 394 17.54 8.95 -2.98
N ASP A 395 18.54 9.76 -2.61
CA ASP A 395 18.31 11.09 -2.03
C ASP A 395 17.53 12.00 -2.97
N GLU A 396 17.73 11.87 -4.30
CA GLU A 396 16.99 12.59 -5.33
C GLU A 396 15.46 12.41 -5.23
N VAL A 397 15.00 11.28 -4.67
CA VAL A 397 13.58 11.00 -4.42
C VAL A 397 13.22 11.21 -2.96
N MET A 398 14.08 10.78 -2.04
CA MET A 398 13.78 10.82 -0.60
C MET A 398 13.82 12.24 -0.03
N ASP A 399 14.74 13.11 -0.51
CA ASP A 399 14.84 14.48 0.00
C ASP A 399 13.61 15.33 -0.32
N PRO A 400 13.06 15.34 -1.56
CA PRO A 400 11.77 15.95 -1.83
C PRO A 400 10.64 15.41 -0.94
N ILE A 401 10.58 14.09 -0.70
CA ILE A 401 9.57 13.50 0.18
C ILE A 401 9.73 14.02 1.61
N ARG A 402 10.95 14.06 2.16
CA ARG A 402 11.24 14.57 3.50
C ARG A 402 10.89 16.06 3.62
N GLN A 403 11.29 16.85 2.63
CA GLN A 403 11.05 18.29 2.63
C GLN A 403 9.54 18.59 2.58
N ILE A 404 8.81 17.99 1.64
CA ILE A 404 7.37 18.22 1.50
C ILE A 404 6.62 17.73 2.74
N THR A 405 7.01 16.56 3.31
CA THR A 405 6.46 16.06 4.56
C THR A 405 6.62 17.07 5.69
N LYS A 406 7.83 17.64 5.84
CA LYS A 406 8.10 18.66 6.86
C LYS A 406 7.32 19.94 6.63
N GLU A 407 7.19 20.40 5.40
CA GLU A 407 6.43 21.60 5.05
C GLU A 407 4.93 21.44 5.33
N MET A 408 4.36 20.25 5.13
CA MET A 408 2.94 19.99 5.27
C MET A 408 2.52 19.61 6.69
N TRP A 409 3.33 18.82 7.38
CA TRP A 409 2.95 18.21 8.67
C TRP A 409 3.95 18.45 9.81
N GLY A 410 4.95 19.32 9.59
CA GLY A 410 5.97 19.60 10.58
C GLY A 410 7.09 18.56 10.63
N ASP A 411 7.84 18.56 11.73
CA ASP A 411 9.05 17.74 11.85
C ASP A 411 8.74 16.28 12.26
N ILE A 412 7.94 15.59 11.43
CA ILE A 412 7.63 14.18 11.58
C ILE A 412 8.62 13.32 10.76
N PRO A 413 8.97 12.10 11.20
CA PRO A 413 9.89 11.25 10.46
C PRO A 413 9.28 10.71 9.17
N VAL A 414 10.10 10.64 8.12
CA VAL A 414 9.84 9.83 6.92
C VAL A 414 10.54 8.49 7.10
N ILE A 415 9.76 7.40 7.07
CA ILE A 415 10.21 6.06 7.45
C ILE A 415 10.09 5.11 6.25
N PRO A 416 11.20 4.53 5.77
CA PRO A 416 11.10 3.48 4.77
C PRO A 416 10.46 2.23 5.38
N THR A 417 9.64 1.53 4.58
CA THR A 417 8.93 0.35 5.05
C THR A 417 8.95 -0.78 4.01
N MET A 418 8.70 -1.99 4.50
CA MET A 418 8.48 -3.17 3.68
C MET A 418 7.02 -3.61 3.83
N SER A 419 6.28 -3.66 2.73
CA SER A 419 4.96 -4.25 2.71
C SER A 419 5.02 -5.77 2.94
N THR A 420 4.08 -6.29 3.71
CA THR A 420 3.87 -7.74 3.86
C THR A 420 2.94 -8.29 2.76
N GLY A 421 2.23 -7.40 2.05
CA GLY A 421 1.54 -7.63 0.80
C GLY A 421 2.47 -7.54 -0.41
N ALA A 422 1.90 -7.39 -1.59
CA ALA A 422 2.60 -7.14 -2.83
C ALA A 422 1.84 -6.06 -3.61
N THR A 423 2.55 -5.25 -4.39
CA THR A 423 2.01 -4.20 -5.26
C THR A 423 2.56 -4.35 -6.67
N ASP A 424 2.06 -3.57 -7.60
CA ASP A 424 2.60 -3.51 -8.96
C ASP A 424 4.04 -2.97 -9.04
N SER A 425 4.54 -2.35 -7.98
CA SER A 425 5.95 -1.94 -7.86
C SER A 425 6.95 -3.09 -8.07
N ARG A 426 6.56 -4.34 -7.75
CA ARG A 426 7.39 -5.54 -7.92
C ARG A 426 7.91 -5.72 -9.36
N PHE A 427 7.10 -5.41 -10.35
CA PHE A 427 7.47 -5.59 -11.75
C PHE A 427 8.58 -4.62 -12.17
N PHE A 428 8.51 -3.38 -11.72
CA PHE A 428 9.54 -2.37 -11.98
C PHE A 428 10.82 -2.66 -11.21
N ARG A 429 10.72 -3.05 -9.93
CA ARG A 429 11.88 -3.45 -9.13
C ARG A 429 12.60 -4.66 -9.71
N ALA A 430 11.87 -5.64 -10.25
CA ALA A 430 12.45 -6.80 -10.94
C ALA A 430 13.25 -6.41 -12.19
N LEU A 431 12.94 -5.27 -12.82
CA LEU A 431 13.68 -4.69 -13.94
C LEU A 431 14.79 -3.71 -13.52
N GLY A 432 15.02 -3.55 -12.20
CA GLY A 432 15.99 -2.62 -11.66
C GLY A 432 15.56 -1.15 -11.67
N VAL A 433 14.26 -0.87 -11.94
CA VAL A 433 13.69 0.48 -11.88
C VAL A 433 13.25 0.77 -10.44
N PRO A 434 13.76 1.83 -9.80
CA PRO A 434 13.36 2.20 -8.45
C PRO A 434 11.87 2.55 -8.40
N ALA A 435 11.13 1.87 -7.51
CA ALA A 435 9.70 2.08 -7.31
C ALA A 435 9.41 2.32 -5.82
N TYR A 436 8.78 3.45 -5.53
CA TYR A 436 8.50 3.95 -4.19
C TYR A 436 6.99 4.00 -3.99
N GLY A 437 6.50 3.31 -2.96
CA GLY A 437 5.13 3.48 -2.51
C GLY A 437 5.05 4.69 -1.59
N VAL A 438 4.40 5.77 -2.03
CA VAL A 438 4.20 6.99 -1.23
C VAL A 438 3.01 7.78 -1.73
N SER A 439 2.11 8.14 -0.83
CA SER A 439 0.85 8.79 -1.22
C SER A 439 0.58 10.11 -0.49
N GLY A 440 1.12 10.31 0.70
CA GLY A 440 0.70 11.40 1.58
C GLY A 440 -0.74 11.24 2.10
N LEU A 441 -1.34 10.06 1.93
CA LEU A 441 -2.64 9.70 2.49
C LEU A 441 -2.43 9.17 3.91
N PHE A 442 -2.99 9.89 4.89
CA PHE A 442 -2.84 9.55 6.31
C PHE A 442 -4.04 8.78 6.83
N SER A 443 -3.80 7.69 7.55
CA SER A 443 -4.82 6.86 8.18
C SER A 443 -4.48 6.53 9.63
N ASP A 444 -5.48 6.19 10.42
CA ASP A 444 -5.29 5.57 11.74
C ASP A 444 -5.47 4.05 11.58
N PRO A 445 -4.40 3.25 11.70
CA PRO A 445 -4.48 1.81 11.51
C PRO A 445 -5.46 1.09 12.45
N ALA A 446 -5.80 1.69 13.59
CA ALA A 446 -6.74 1.09 14.54
C ALA A 446 -8.19 1.18 14.07
N VAL A 447 -8.53 2.16 13.23
CA VAL A 447 -9.92 2.44 12.83
C VAL A 447 -10.14 2.48 11.32
N ASP A 448 -9.09 2.73 10.53
CA ASP A 448 -9.16 2.93 9.07
C ASP A 448 -8.60 1.76 8.24
N ALA A 449 -8.09 0.70 8.87
CA ALA A 449 -7.61 -0.50 8.17
C ALA A 449 -8.78 -1.32 7.62
N ARG A 450 -9.45 -0.79 6.57
CA ARG A 450 -10.66 -1.37 5.97
C ARG A 450 -10.52 -1.69 4.49
N ALA A 451 -9.34 -1.50 3.90
CA ALA A 451 -9.05 -1.98 2.54
C ALA A 451 -9.40 -3.47 2.45
N HIS A 452 -10.03 -3.90 1.36
CA HIS A 452 -10.62 -5.23 1.14
C HIS A 452 -11.77 -5.62 2.09
N GLY A 453 -12.03 -4.83 3.11
CA GLY A 453 -13.02 -5.10 4.15
C GLY A 453 -14.38 -4.45 3.88
N ARG A 454 -15.25 -4.60 4.87
CA ARG A 454 -16.55 -3.95 4.96
C ARG A 454 -16.39 -2.45 5.19
N ASP A 455 -17.23 -1.64 4.54
CA ASP A 455 -17.32 -0.19 4.72
C ASP A 455 -15.94 0.48 4.55
N GLU A 456 -15.23 0.11 3.47
CA GLU A 456 -13.97 0.74 3.10
C GLU A 456 -14.15 2.24 2.99
N ARG A 457 -13.15 2.99 3.50
CA ARG A 457 -13.27 4.43 3.59
C ARG A 457 -11.93 5.16 3.53
N MET A 458 -11.97 6.41 3.08
CA MET A 458 -10.86 7.36 3.07
C MET A 458 -11.23 8.61 3.88
N ARG A 459 -10.35 9.10 4.74
CA ARG A 459 -10.56 10.39 5.42
C ARG A 459 -10.58 11.52 4.41
N VAL A 460 -11.59 12.38 4.50
CA VAL A 460 -11.75 13.54 3.59
C VAL A 460 -10.53 14.46 3.63
N GLN A 461 -10.05 14.81 4.83
CA GLN A 461 -8.84 15.62 5.00
C GLN A 461 -7.63 14.97 4.35
N SER A 462 -7.44 13.66 4.57
CA SER A 462 -6.30 12.91 4.05
C SER A 462 -6.27 12.88 2.52
N PHE A 463 -7.43 12.77 1.88
CA PHE A 463 -7.53 12.80 0.41
C PHE A 463 -6.99 14.12 -0.17
N TYR A 464 -7.36 15.26 0.41
CA TYR A 464 -6.89 16.57 -0.09
C TYR A 464 -5.45 16.88 0.30
N GLU A 465 -5.00 16.41 1.45
CA GLU A 465 -3.59 16.49 1.83
C GLU A 465 -2.72 15.63 0.91
N GLY A 466 -3.17 14.40 0.60
CA GLY A 466 -2.52 13.54 -0.40
C GLY A 466 -2.49 14.16 -1.79
N GLN A 467 -3.58 14.85 -2.20
CA GLN A 467 -3.61 15.59 -3.47
C GLN A 467 -2.51 16.65 -3.53
N GLU A 468 -2.37 17.47 -2.50
CA GLU A 468 -1.33 18.50 -2.43
C GLU A 468 0.07 17.90 -2.35
N PHE A 469 0.25 16.86 -1.53
CA PHE A 469 1.53 16.16 -1.38
C PHE A 469 2.02 15.60 -2.72
N LEU A 470 1.18 14.82 -3.42
CA LEU A 470 1.52 14.22 -4.70
C LEU A 470 1.70 15.26 -5.81
N TYR A 471 0.96 16.38 -5.75
CA TYR A 471 1.18 17.51 -6.65
C TYR A 471 2.59 18.10 -6.48
N ARG A 472 2.98 18.44 -5.26
CA ARG A 472 4.31 18.98 -4.94
C ARG A 472 5.41 17.96 -5.28
N LEU A 473 5.21 16.70 -4.94
CA LEU A 473 6.18 15.63 -5.22
C LEU A 473 6.39 15.46 -6.72
N THR A 474 5.31 15.43 -7.51
CA THR A 474 5.40 15.36 -8.98
C THR A 474 6.20 16.54 -9.53
N LYS A 475 5.94 17.76 -9.06
CA LYS A 475 6.69 18.96 -9.50
C LYS A 475 8.16 18.88 -9.11
N ALA A 476 8.48 18.41 -7.93
CA ALA A 476 9.86 18.27 -7.46
C ALA A 476 10.64 17.24 -8.27
N LEU A 477 10.04 16.06 -8.53
CA LEU A 477 10.70 14.97 -9.24
C LEU A 477 10.76 15.21 -10.76
N ALA A 478 9.75 15.83 -11.36
CA ALA A 478 9.70 16.08 -12.80
C ALA A 478 10.38 17.40 -13.23
N GLY A 479 10.55 18.33 -12.27
CA GLY A 479 11.29 19.58 -12.49
C GLY A 479 12.75 19.54 -12.00
N ALA A 480 13.20 18.47 -11.35
CA ALA A 480 14.53 18.38 -10.79
C ALA A 480 15.62 18.34 -11.88
N LYS A 481 16.55 19.30 -11.84
CA LYS A 481 17.80 19.18 -12.57
C LYS A 481 18.59 18.02 -11.99
N ARG A 482 19.05 17.07 -12.83
CA ARG A 482 20.12 16.16 -12.38
C ARG A 482 21.31 17.00 -11.92
N PRO A 483 21.97 16.68 -10.79
CA PRO A 483 23.33 17.11 -10.59
C PRO A 483 24.12 16.62 -11.82
N VAL A 484 24.83 17.51 -12.46
CA VAL A 484 25.82 17.12 -13.47
C VAL A 484 26.83 16.28 -12.70
N SER A 485 26.81 14.95 -12.84
CA SER A 485 27.88 14.10 -12.36
C SER A 485 29.11 14.51 -13.19
N ASP A 486 30.04 15.19 -12.57
CA ASP A 486 31.36 15.36 -13.13
C ASP A 486 31.89 13.96 -13.52
N GLN A 487 32.09 13.77 -14.84
CA GLN A 487 32.72 12.59 -15.41
C GLN A 487 34.21 12.59 -15.08
#